data_439675f2e5d4ea7c11b923f405dd47dc
#
_entry.id   439675f2e5d4ea7c11b923f405dd47dc
#
_cell.length_a   1.000
_cell.length_b   1.000
_cell.length_c   1.000
_cell.angle_alpha   90.00
_cell.angle_beta   90.00
_cell.angle_gamma   90.00
#
_symmetry.space_group_name_H-M   'P 1'
#
loop_
_entity.id
_entity.type
_entity.pdbx_description
1 polymer ?
#
loop_
_entity_poly.entity_id
_entity_poly.type
_entity_poly.pdbx_seq_one_letter_code
_entity_poly.pdbx_strand_id
1 'polypeptide(L)'
;MHSIDLIERTFPGRRSDLKRIILREALACFNEVGIEATSIETIRARCDTSVGAIYHHFGNKEGLVAALFFAALEDQASLRDHYLQAADTAHAGVVGLVYSYVEWVTEQPDWARFVFQSRFAVSSGPFKEELLARNKQRNQQLKEWMSGEGRKEHFSHLPAELIPSLIIGAAESYSRAWLSAKVKKSPFDYRELLAEAAWKSISLGSVSYTHLRAH
;
A
#
# COMPACT_ATOMS: atom_id res chain seq x y z
N MET A 1 -15.24 -12.75 -11.99
CA MET A 1 -16.04 -11.84 -11.14
C MET A 1 -15.52 -10.45 -11.42
N HIS A 2 -16.31 -9.54 -12.00
CA HIS A 2 -15.84 -8.18 -12.29
C HIS A 2 -15.55 -7.52 -10.95
N SER A 3 -14.27 -7.29 -10.66
CA SER A 3 -13.84 -6.55 -9.46
C SER A 3 -14.43 -5.15 -9.53
N ILE A 4 -15.25 -4.78 -8.55
CA ILE A 4 -15.71 -3.39 -8.41
C ILE A 4 -14.46 -2.50 -8.35
N ASP A 5 -14.41 -1.45 -9.16
CA ASP A 5 -13.30 -0.49 -9.18
C ASP A 5 -12.99 0.02 -7.78
N LEU A 6 -11.71 0.14 -7.42
CA LEU A 6 -11.24 0.61 -6.13
C LEU A 6 -11.90 1.95 -5.74
N ILE A 7 -12.04 2.87 -6.70
CA ILE A 7 -12.70 4.16 -6.46
C ILE A 7 -14.17 3.98 -6.06
N GLU A 8 -14.88 3.04 -6.67
CA GLU A 8 -16.27 2.77 -6.35
C GLU A 8 -16.43 2.14 -4.96
N ARG A 9 -15.51 1.24 -4.59
CA ARG A 9 -15.48 0.66 -3.24
C ARG A 9 -15.21 1.70 -2.17
N THR A 10 -14.28 2.62 -2.42
CA THR A 10 -13.86 3.64 -1.44
C THR A 10 -14.86 4.78 -1.32
N PHE A 11 -15.52 5.15 -2.41
CA PHE A 11 -16.45 6.29 -2.45
C PHE A 11 -17.84 5.85 -2.97
N PRO A 12 -18.59 5.06 -2.19
CA PRO A 12 -19.88 4.52 -2.63
C PRO A 12 -20.98 5.60 -2.72
N GLY A 13 -22.02 5.28 -3.50
CA GLY A 13 -23.25 6.04 -3.61
C GLY A 13 -23.21 7.18 -4.63
N ARG A 14 -24.41 7.59 -5.12
CA ARG A 14 -24.59 8.58 -6.21
C ARG A 14 -24.01 9.97 -5.90
N ARG A 15 -24.01 10.39 -4.63
CA ARG A 15 -23.45 11.69 -4.23
C ARG A 15 -21.93 11.79 -4.45
N SER A 16 -21.26 10.66 -4.64
CA SER A 16 -19.81 10.57 -4.89
C SER A 16 -19.44 10.49 -6.37
N ASP A 17 -20.41 10.54 -7.30
CA ASP A 17 -20.16 10.35 -8.74
C ASP A 17 -19.09 11.33 -9.26
N LEU A 18 -19.30 12.63 -9.03
CA LEU A 18 -18.33 13.64 -9.47
C LEU A 18 -16.96 13.46 -8.81
N LYS A 19 -16.94 13.14 -7.50
CA LYS A 19 -15.69 12.85 -6.79
C LYS A 19 -14.95 11.67 -7.41
N ARG A 20 -15.65 10.60 -7.78
CA ARG A 20 -15.07 9.42 -8.43
C ARG A 20 -14.50 9.75 -9.81
N ILE A 21 -15.23 10.55 -10.62
CA ILE A 21 -14.75 11.00 -11.94
C ILE A 21 -13.45 11.78 -11.78
N ILE A 22 -13.41 12.77 -10.87
CA ILE A 22 -12.23 13.59 -10.62
C ILE A 22 -11.04 12.72 -10.17
N LEU A 23 -11.24 11.78 -9.25
CA LEU A 23 -10.18 10.89 -8.76
C LEU A 23 -9.65 9.96 -9.86
N ARG A 24 -10.53 9.42 -10.71
CA ARG A 24 -10.12 8.54 -11.82
C ARG A 24 -9.26 9.29 -12.83
N GLU A 25 -9.68 10.48 -13.25
CA GLU A 25 -8.92 11.30 -14.20
C GLU A 25 -7.63 11.83 -13.58
N ALA A 26 -7.63 12.16 -12.28
CA ALA A 26 -6.42 12.57 -11.58
C ALA A 26 -5.39 11.44 -11.53
N LEU A 27 -5.80 10.21 -11.19
CA LEU A 27 -4.92 9.04 -11.17
C LEU A 27 -4.32 8.80 -12.56
N ALA A 28 -5.12 8.88 -13.61
CA ALA A 28 -4.66 8.74 -14.98
C ALA A 28 -3.61 9.83 -15.33
N CYS A 29 -3.90 11.10 -15.08
CA CYS A 29 -2.96 12.21 -15.31
C CYS A 29 -1.65 12.01 -14.55
N PHE A 30 -1.71 11.65 -13.25
CA PHE A 30 -0.52 11.44 -12.43
C PHE A 30 0.36 10.30 -12.93
N ASN A 31 -0.25 9.23 -13.44
CA ASN A 31 0.50 8.11 -14.02
C ASN A 31 1.08 8.41 -15.40
N GLU A 32 0.43 9.25 -16.20
CA GLU A 32 0.86 9.59 -17.56
C GLU A 32 2.04 10.59 -17.56
N VAL A 33 1.91 11.68 -16.82
CA VAL A 33 2.87 12.80 -16.88
C VAL A 33 3.56 13.10 -15.55
N GLY A 34 3.18 12.41 -14.48
CA GLY A 34 3.71 12.62 -13.13
C GLY A 34 2.94 13.67 -12.33
N ILE A 35 3.07 13.59 -10.99
CA ILE A 35 2.34 14.46 -10.06
C ILE A 35 2.74 15.93 -10.24
N GLU A 36 4.03 16.22 -10.36
CA GLU A 36 4.54 17.59 -10.46
C GLU A 36 4.06 18.30 -11.73
N ALA A 37 4.08 17.59 -12.87
CA ALA A 37 3.68 18.15 -14.17
C ALA A 37 2.15 18.27 -14.34
N THR A 38 1.35 17.60 -13.51
CA THR A 38 -0.10 17.64 -13.59
C THR A 38 -0.64 18.91 -12.91
N SER A 39 -1.46 19.69 -13.60
CA SER A 39 -2.20 20.81 -13.03
C SER A 39 -3.67 20.47 -12.76
N ILE A 40 -4.35 21.26 -11.93
CA ILE A 40 -5.80 21.14 -11.71
C ILE A 40 -6.57 21.39 -13.01
N GLU A 41 -6.10 22.29 -13.86
CA GLU A 41 -6.69 22.57 -15.18
C GLU A 41 -6.58 21.36 -16.11
N THR A 42 -5.46 20.64 -16.08
CA THR A 42 -5.30 19.40 -16.86
C THR A 42 -6.33 18.35 -16.45
N ILE A 43 -6.52 18.16 -15.13
CA ILE A 43 -7.52 17.21 -14.61
C ILE A 43 -8.93 17.67 -14.96
N ARG A 44 -9.24 18.96 -14.75
CA ARG A 44 -10.54 19.53 -15.11
C ARG A 44 -10.88 19.33 -16.59
N ALA A 45 -9.89 19.50 -17.47
CA ALA A 45 -10.12 19.34 -18.92
C ALA A 45 -10.56 17.91 -19.32
N ARG A 46 -10.29 16.90 -18.48
CA ARG A 46 -10.73 15.51 -18.65
C ARG A 46 -12.04 15.18 -17.92
N CYS A 47 -12.46 16.07 -17.01
CA CYS A 47 -13.71 15.93 -16.27
C CYS A 47 -14.72 16.94 -16.79
N ASP A 48 -15.96 16.57 -16.93
CA ASP A 48 -17.04 17.54 -17.21
C ASP A 48 -17.41 18.27 -15.91
N THR A 49 -16.48 19.13 -15.43
CA THR A 49 -16.63 19.85 -14.17
C THR A 49 -15.92 21.20 -14.18
N SER A 50 -16.09 21.99 -13.12
CA SER A 50 -15.38 23.26 -12.92
C SER A 50 -14.16 23.10 -12.01
N VAL A 51 -13.19 23.97 -12.15
CA VAL A 51 -12.05 24.10 -11.21
C VAL A 51 -12.53 24.30 -9.78
N GLY A 52 -13.58 25.11 -9.58
CA GLY A 52 -14.20 25.35 -8.29
C GLY A 52 -14.77 24.09 -7.63
N ALA A 53 -15.33 23.15 -8.41
CA ALA A 53 -15.81 21.88 -7.89
C ALA A 53 -14.66 20.98 -7.41
N ILE A 54 -13.53 20.97 -8.12
CA ILE A 54 -12.33 20.22 -7.70
C ILE A 54 -11.79 20.78 -6.38
N TYR A 55 -11.65 22.12 -6.27
CA TYR A 55 -11.22 22.75 -5.03
C TYR A 55 -12.21 22.54 -3.88
N HIS A 56 -13.51 22.54 -4.16
CA HIS A 56 -14.53 22.25 -3.14
C HIS A 56 -14.36 20.85 -2.53
N HIS A 57 -14.05 19.83 -3.36
CA HIS A 57 -13.91 18.45 -2.90
C HIS A 57 -12.57 18.13 -2.26
N PHE A 58 -11.48 18.75 -2.72
CA PHE A 58 -10.11 18.34 -2.38
C PHE A 58 -9.24 19.46 -1.83
N GLY A 59 -9.69 20.69 -1.86
CA GLY A 59 -8.95 21.87 -1.38
C GLY A 59 -7.85 22.34 -2.34
N ASN A 60 -6.96 21.42 -2.74
CA ASN A 60 -5.83 21.70 -3.63
C ASN A 60 -5.33 20.39 -4.29
N LYS A 61 -4.25 20.49 -5.08
CA LYS A 61 -3.62 19.32 -5.72
C LYS A 61 -3.09 18.31 -4.69
N GLU A 62 -2.49 18.81 -3.62
CA GLU A 62 -1.97 17.98 -2.52
C GLU A 62 -3.09 17.18 -1.83
N GLY A 63 -4.27 17.81 -1.64
CA GLY A 63 -5.45 17.13 -1.10
C GLY A 63 -5.99 16.04 -2.03
N LEU A 64 -5.93 16.27 -3.34
CA LEU A 64 -6.30 15.27 -4.34
C LEU A 64 -5.33 14.08 -4.34
N VAL A 65 -4.01 14.36 -4.28
CA VAL A 65 -2.96 13.33 -4.13
C VAL A 65 -3.15 12.54 -2.84
N ALA A 66 -3.40 13.21 -1.73
CA ALA A 66 -3.63 12.56 -0.43
C ALA A 66 -4.89 11.67 -0.44
N ALA A 67 -5.98 12.14 -1.05
CA ALA A 67 -7.22 11.35 -1.16
C ALA A 67 -7.00 10.04 -1.92
N LEU A 68 -6.31 10.08 -3.06
CA LEU A 68 -5.93 8.88 -3.82
C LEU A 68 -4.98 7.97 -3.03
N PHE A 69 -3.97 8.56 -2.39
CA PHE A 69 -2.99 7.82 -1.61
C PHE A 69 -3.63 7.05 -0.45
N PHE A 70 -4.50 7.72 0.31
CA PHE A 70 -5.22 7.08 1.42
C PHE A 70 -6.18 6.00 0.94
N ALA A 71 -6.91 6.23 -0.15
CA ALA A 71 -7.79 5.22 -0.74
C ALA A 71 -7.02 3.95 -1.13
N ALA A 72 -5.86 4.10 -1.76
CA ALA A 72 -5.00 2.97 -2.12
C ALA A 72 -4.51 2.19 -0.91
N LEU A 73 -4.06 2.90 0.15
CA LEU A 73 -3.57 2.25 1.36
C LEU A 73 -4.67 1.54 2.15
N GLU A 74 -5.89 2.09 2.18
CA GLU A 74 -7.04 1.44 2.83
C GLU A 74 -7.46 0.17 2.09
N ASP A 75 -7.51 0.21 0.76
CA ASP A 75 -7.84 -0.95 -0.06
C ASP A 75 -6.81 -2.07 0.09
N GLN A 76 -5.51 -1.72 0.06
CA GLN A 76 -4.42 -2.68 0.31
C GLN A 76 -4.51 -3.29 1.72
N ALA A 77 -4.81 -2.47 2.73
CA ALA A 77 -4.95 -2.96 4.10
C ALA A 77 -6.16 -3.89 4.27
N SER A 78 -7.28 -3.60 3.60
CA SER A 78 -8.45 -4.47 3.60
C SER A 78 -8.14 -5.86 3.03
N LEU A 79 -7.41 -5.94 1.91
CA LEU A 79 -6.98 -7.20 1.33
C LEU A 79 -6.02 -7.95 2.27
N ARG A 80 -5.04 -7.26 2.85
CA ARG A 80 -4.12 -7.81 3.86
C ARG A 80 -4.88 -8.42 5.04
N ASP A 81 -5.84 -7.69 5.59
CA ASP A 81 -6.57 -8.11 6.78
C ASP A 81 -7.44 -9.34 6.48
N HIS A 82 -7.97 -9.46 5.26
CA HIS A 82 -8.65 -10.67 4.80
C HIS A 82 -7.72 -11.90 4.83
N TYR A 83 -6.48 -11.77 4.34
CA TYR A 83 -5.49 -12.85 4.40
C TYR A 83 -5.10 -13.21 5.83
N LEU A 84 -4.95 -12.21 6.72
CA LEU A 84 -4.61 -12.45 8.12
C LEU A 84 -5.71 -13.14 8.90
N GLN A 85 -6.98 -12.85 8.60
CA GLN A 85 -8.13 -13.52 9.22
C GLN A 85 -8.16 -15.02 8.92
N ALA A 86 -7.66 -15.45 7.77
CA ALA A 86 -7.57 -16.86 7.38
C ALA A 86 -6.29 -17.55 7.87
N ALA A 87 -5.38 -16.84 8.55
CA ALA A 87 -4.08 -17.36 8.94
C ALA A 87 -4.05 -17.81 10.40
N ASP A 88 -3.94 -19.12 10.63
CA ASP A 88 -3.91 -19.72 11.97
C ASP A 88 -2.50 -19.75 12.59
N THR A 89 -1.43 -19.66 11.79
CA THR A 89 -0.04 -19.73 12.23
C THR A 89 0.75 -18.48 11.82
N ALA A 90 1.88 -18.22 12.51
CA ALA A 90 2.78 -17.14 12.14
C ALA A 90 3.29 -17.29 10.71
N HIS A 91 3.63 -18.51 10.28
CA HIS A 91 4.04 -18.80 8.90
C HIS A 91 2.94 -18.44 7.89
N ALA A 92 1.73 -18.96 8.10
CA ALA A 92 0.58 -18.67 7.21
C ALA A 92 0.30 -17.17 7.11
N GLY A 93 0.43 -16.42 8.23
CA GLY A 93 0.25 -14.98 8.22
C GLY A 93 1.34 -14.23 7.46
N VAL A 94 2.60 -14.62 7.60
CA VAL A 94 3.70 -14.01 6.81
C VAL A 94 3.51 -14.28 5.33
N VAL A 95 3.14 -15.51 4.96
CA VAL A 95 2.77 -15.86 3.57
C VAL A 95 1.61 -14.98 3.10
N GLY A 96 0.56 -14.84 3.92
CA GLY A 96 -0.61 -14.01 3.62
C GLY A 96 -0.26 -12.53 3.43
N LEU A 97 0.66 -11.98 4.24
CA LEU A 97 1.15 -10.60 4.09
C LEU A 97 1.83 -10.38 2.74
N VAL A 98 2.69 -11.32 2.31
CA VAL A 98 3.36 -11.22 1.00
C VAL A 98 2.38 -11.44 -0.14
N TYR A 99 1.49 -12.43 -0.03
CA TYR A 99 0.51 -12.75 -1.08
C TYR A 99 -0.46 -11.58 -1.29
N SER A 100 -1.03 -11.02 -0.22
CA SER A 100 -1.94 -9.89 -0.33
C SER A 100 -1.26 -8.66 -0.96
N TYR A 101 0.00 -8.40 -0.61
CA TYR A 101 0.77 -7.31 -1.21
C TYR A 101 0.99 -7.51 -2.70
N VAL A 102 1.47 -8.69 -3.08
CA VAL A 102 1.78 -9.04 -4.48
C VAL A 102 0.51 -9.06 -5.33
N GLU A 103 -0.58 -9.64 -4.84
CA GLU A 103 -1.88 -9.67 -5.49
C GLU A 103 -2.38 -8.25 -5.73
N TRP A 104 -2.38 -7.40 -4.69
CA TRP A 104 -2.82 -6.02 -4.81
C TRP A 104 -2.02 -5.23 -5.86
N VAL A 105 -0.70 -5.34 -5.86
CA VAL A 105 0.17 -4.66 -6.85
C VAL A 105 -0.13 -5.16 -8.27
N THR A 106 -0.41 -6.44 -8.42
CA THR A 106 -0.64 -7.06 -9.73
C THR A 106 -2.03 -6.71 -10.29
N GLU A 107 -3.05 -6.67 -9.41
CA GLU A 107 -4.41 -6.33 -9.82
C GLU A 107 -4.66 -4.83 -9.93
N GLN A 108 -3.88 -4.02 -9.21
CA GLN A 108 -4.00 -2.56 -9.16
C GLN A 108 -2.68 -1.85 -9.56
N PRO A 109 -2.10 -2.15 -10.76
CA PRO A 109 -0.76 -1.66 -11.10
C PRO A 109 -0.66 -0.13 -11.20
N ASP A 110 -1.71 0.54 -11.64
CA ASP A 110 -1.74 2.00 -11.74
C ASP A 110 -1.80 2.67 -10.36
N TRP A 111 -2.54 2.08 -9.43
CA TRP A 111 -2.57 2.52 -8.04
C TRP A 111 -1.25 2.28 -7.34
N ALA A 112 -0.64 1.12 -7.56
CA ALA A 112 0.67 0.80 -6.99
C ALA A 112 1.75 1.76 -7.50
N ARG A 113 1.75 2.08 -8.81
CA ARG A 113 2.65 3.05 -9.44
C ARG A 113 2.50 4.43 -8.81
N PHE A 114 1.26 4.89 -8.67
CA PHE A 114 0.92 6.16 -8.03
C PHE A 114 1.37 6.21 -6.55
N VAL A 115 1.13 5.15 -5.77
CA VAL A 115 1.55 5.07 -4.36
C VAL A 115 3.06 5.22 -4.22
N PHE A 116 3.85 4.58 -5.09
CA PHE A 116 5.30 4.72 -5.07
C PHE A 116 5.76 6.15 -5.41
N GLN A 117 5.11 6.80 -6.36
CA GLN A 117 5.45 8.17 -6.76
C GLN A 117 5.06 9.20 -5.68
N SER A 118 3.91 9.03 -5.03
CA SER A 118 3.35 10.00 -4.10
C SER A 118 3.81 9.84 -2.64
N ARG A 119 4.41 8.69 -2.28
CA ARG A 119 4.76 8.34 -0.90
C ARG A 119 5.55 9.43 -0.17
N PHE A 120 6.61 9.94 -0.81
CA PHE A 120 7.45 10.96 -0.20
C PHE A 120 6.68 12.29 -0.01
N ALA A 121 5.96 12.73 -1.03
CA ALA A 121 5.19 13.97 -0.98
C ALA A 121 4.13 13.97 0.14
N VAL A 122 3.42 12.84 0.32
CA VAL A 122 2.41 12.71 1.39
C VAL A 122 3.08 12.58 2.76
N SER A 123 4.20 11.83 2.88
CA SER A 123 4.88 11.59 4.16
C SER A 123 5.66 12.80 4.70
N SER A 124 6.05 13.75 3.85
CA SER A 124 6.77 14.97 4.21
C SER A 124 5.94 16.25 4.05
N GLY A 125 4.76 16.15 3.43
CA GLY A 125 3.87 17.25 3.10
C GLY A 125 2.82 17.56 4.18
N PRO A 126 1.80 18.38 3.84
CA PRO A 126 0.78 18.85 4.77
C PRO A 126 -0.10 17.74 5.36
N PHE A 127 -0.13 16.55 4.73
CA PHE A 127 -0.93 15.40 5.16
C PHE A 127 -0.14 14.38 6.00
N LYS A 128 1.07 14.71 6.45
CA LYS A 128 1.93 13.84 7.25
C LYS A 128 1.25 13.36 8.54
N GLU A 129 0.65 14.27 9.30
CA GLU A 129 0.00 13.92 10.58
C GLU A 129 -1.23 13.04 10.35
N GLU A 130 -2.01 13.31 9.30
CA GLU A 130 -3.13 12.46 8.91
C GLU A 130 -2.64 11.05 8.51
N LEU A 131 -1.55 10.96 7.75
CA LEU A 131 -0.93 9.70 7.39
C LEU A 131 -0.51 8.90 8.63
N LEU A 132 0.12 9.55 9.61
CA LEU A 132 0.54 8.89 10.86
C LEU A 132 -0.66 8.37 11.64
N ALA A 133 -1.73 9.16 11.76
CA ALA A 133 -2.96 8.75 12.43
C ALA A 133 -3.64 7.55 11.75
N ARG A 134 -3.79 7.62 10.41
CA ARG A 134 -4.36 6.53 9.61
C ARG A 134 -3.49 5.27 9.64
N ASN A 135 -2.17 5.40 9.61
CA ASN A 135 -1.25 4.27 9.73
C ASN A 135 -1.39 3.56 11.08
N LYS A 136 -1.54 4.32 12.17
CA LYS A 136 -1.76 3.76 13.51
C LYS A 136 -3.03 2.94 13.56
N GLN A 137 -4.14 3.48 13.05
CA GLN A 137 -5.43 2.80 13.01
C GLN A 137 -5.39 1.56 12.11
N ARG A 138 -4.93 1.73 10.86
CA ARG A 138 -4.87 0.67 9.85
C ARG A 138 -3.98 -0.51 10.24
N ASN A 139 -2.91 -0.26 10.99
CA ASN A 139 -2.01 -1.32 11.44
C ASN A 139 -2.40 -1.93 12.79
N GLN A 140 -3.51 -1.51 13.38
CA GLN A 140 -3.96 -2.04 14.68
C GLN A 140 -4.27 -3.54 14.59
N GLN A 141 -5.01 -3.97 13.58
CA GLN A 141 -5.37 -5.38 13.38
C GLN A 141 -4.11 -6.25 13.14
N LEU A 142 -3.15 -5.75 12.35
CA LEU A 142 -1.88 -6.45 12.14
C LEU A 142 -1.11 -6.62 13.46
N LYS A 143 -1.04 -5.59 14.28
CA LYS A 143 -0.37 -5.66 15.60
C LYS A 143 -1.05 -6.64 16.55
N GLU A 144 -2.38 -6.63 16.60
CA GLU A 144 -3.16 -7.56 17.40
C GLU A 144 -2.94 -8.99 16.92
N TRP A 145 -2.97 -9.21 15.61
CA TRP A 145 -2.69 -10.51 15.02
C TRP A 145 -1.29 -11.02 15.38
N MET A 146 -0.25 -10.19 15.25
CA MET A 146 1.14 -10.55 15.58
C MET A 146 1.35 -10.81 17.08
N SER A 147 0.53 -10.22 17.94
CA SER A 147 0.60 -10.36 19.39
C SER A 147 -0.15 -11.59 19.92
N GLY A 148 -0.84 -12.34 19.04
CA GLY A 148 -1.61 -13.52 19.41
C GLY A 148 -0.76 -14.68 19.91
N GLU A 149 -1.39 -15.57 20.67
CA GLU A 149 -0.76 -16.79 21.21
C GLU A 149 -0.19 -17.65 20.06
N GLY A 150 1.00 -18.23 20.28
CA GLY A 150 1.71 -19.02 19.25
C GLY A 150 2.31 -18.22 18.09
N ARG A 151 2.06 -16.90 18.02
CA ARG A 151 2.61 -16.00 16.99
C ARG A 151 3.62 -15.01 17.54
N LYS A 152 3.37 -14.50 18.76
CA LYS A 152 4.17 -13.45 19.39
C LYS A 152 5.66 -13.79 19.45
N GLU A 153 6.02 -15.04 19.70
CA GLU A 153 7.40 -15.50 19.83
C GLU A 153 8.20 -15.28 18.54
N HIS A 154 7.54 -15.34 17.39
CA HIS A 154 8.19 -15.13 16.09
C HIS A 154 8.53 -13.66 15.80
N PHE A 155 7.88 -12.70 16.49
CA PHE A 155 8.03 -11.29 16.20
C PHE A 155 8.68 -10.50 17.35
N SER A 156 8.55 -10.97 18.61
CA SER A 156 8.95 -10.22 19.80
C SER A 156 10.46 -9.97 19.93
N HIS A 157 11.29 -10.75 19.26
CA HIS A 157 12.74 -10.59 19.22
C HIS A 157 13.23 -9.58 18.19
N LEU A 158 12.33 -9.10 17.30
CA LEU A 158 12.65 -8.18 16.23
C LEU A 158 12.24 -6.74 16.60
N PRO A 159 13.07 -5.72 16.24
CA PRO A 159 12.63 -4.34 16.31
C PRO A 159 11.37 -4.14 15.44
N ALA A 160 10.33 -3.54 16.03
CA ALA A 160 9.03 -3.39 15.35
C ALA A 160 9.12 -2.64 14.02
N GLU A 161 10.03 -1.66 13.92
CA GLU A 161 10.29 -0.88 12.71
C GLU A 161 10.95 -1.68 11.59
N LEU A 162 11.61 -2.81 11.92
CA LEU A 162 12.29 -3.66 10.95
C LEU A 162 11.35 -4.70 10.32
N ILE A 163 10.30 -5.11 11.03
CA ILE A 163 9.39 -6.18 10.61
C ILE A 163 8.79 -5.93 9.20
N PRO A 164 8.27 -4.73 8.86
CA PRO A 164 7.74 -4.49 7.51
C PRO A 164 8.80 -4.68 6.42
N SER A 165 10.04 -4.26 6.67
CA SER A 165 11.13 -4.39 5.71
C SER A 165 11.54 -5.85 5.51
N LEU A 166 11.55 -6.66 6.58
CA LEU A 166 11.88 -8.08 6.50
C LEU A 166 10.79 -8.88 5.76
N ILE A 167 9.52 -8.54 5.95
CA ILE A 167 8.41 -9.29 5.35
C ILE A 167 8.13 -8.82 3.92
N ILE A 168 8.04 -7.51 3.68
CA ILE A 168 7.56 -6.95 2.40
C ILE A 168 8.71 -6.44 1.53
N GLY A 169 9.90 -6.20 2.07
CA GLY A 169 10.97 -5.49 1.37
C GLY A 169 11.36 -6.12 0.04
N ALA A 170 11.52 -7.43 -0.04
CA ALA A 170 11.85 -8.12 -1.28
C ALA A 170 10.70 -8.04 -2.30
N ALA A 171 9.46 -8.23 -1.85
CA ALA A 171 8.26 -8.13 -2.69
C ALA A 171 8.07 -6.70 -3.21
N GLU A 172 8.27 -5.68 -2.36
CA GLU A 172 8.21 -4.28 -2.76
C GLU A 172 9.29 -3.93 -3.79
N SER A 173 10.53 -4.35 -3.57
CA SER A 173 11.65 -4.09 -4.48
C SER A 173 11.40 -4.72 -5.86
N TYR A 174 10.94 -5.98 -5.90
CA TYR A 174 10.61 -6.65 -7.15
C TYR A 174 9.41 -6.01 -7.85
N SER A 175 8.38 -5.63 -7.11
CA SER A 175 7.19 -4.94 -7.65
C SER A 175 7.55 -3.62 -8.32
N ARG A 176 8.45 -2.83 -7.73
CA ARG A 176 8.95 -1.60 -8.36
C ARG A 176 9.68 -1.87 -9.67
N ALA A 177 10.50 -2.92 -9.74
CA ALA A 177 11.19 -3.32 -10.97
C ALA A 177 10.20 -3.74 -12.06
N TRP A 178 9.14 -4.46 -11.68
CA TRP A 178 8.08 -4.86 -12.61
C TRP A 178 7.26 -3.66 -13.09
N LEU A 179 6.78 -2.80 -12.20
CA LEU A 179 6.00 -1.61 -12.54
C LEU A 179 6.77 -0.62 -13.42
N SER A 180 8.11 -0.60 -13.32
CA SER A 180 9.00 0.21 -14.17
C SER A 180 9.46 -0.52 -15.45
N ALA A 181 8.87 -1.67 -15.78
CA ALA A 181 9.20 -2.52 -16.94
C ALA A 181 10.67 -3.00 -17.01
N LYS A 182 11.44 -2.94 -15.90
CA LYS A 182 12.79 -3.51 -15.82
C LYS A 182 12.78 -5.04 -15.87
N VAL A 183 11.71 -5.66 -15.40
CA VAL A 183 11.48 -7.10 -15.44
C VAL A 183 10.12 -7.39 -16.07
N LYS A 184 10.01 -8.54 -16.77
CA LYS A 184 8.78 -8.89 -17.51
C LYS A 184 7.78 -9.69 -16.68
N LYS A 185 8.28 -10.61 -15.85
CA LYS A 185 7.40 -11.48 -15.05
C LYS A 185 6.80 -10.71 -13.90
N SER A 186 5.51 -10.94 -13.68
CA SER A 186 4.75 -10.35 -12.58
C SER A 186 5.32 -10.79 -11.22
N PRO A 187 5.27 -9.95 -10.17
CA PRO A 187 5.58 -10.39 -8.82
C PRO A 187 4.68 -11.54 -8.36
N PHE A 188 3.48 -11.67 -8.90
CA PHE A 188 2.57 -12.79 -8.63
C PHE A 188 3.16 -14.14 -9.07
N ASP A 189 3.95 -14.19 -10.15
CA ASP A 189 4.62 -15.42 -10.61
C ASP A 189 5.68 -15.93 -9.62
N TYR A 190 6.15 -15.07 -8.72
CA TYR A 190 7.18 -15.36 -7.72
C TYR A 190 6.69 -15.26 -6.28
N ARG A 191 5.37 -15.17 -6.06
CA ARG A 191 4.80 -14.95 -4.72
C ARG A 191 5.26 -16.00 -3.69
N GLU A 192 5.40 -17.28 -4.10
CA GLU A 192 5.83 -18.36 -3.22
C GLU A 192 7.28 -18.19 -2.77
N LEU A 193 8.18 -17.84 -3.72
CA LEU A 193 9.59 -17.59 -3.41
C LEU A 193 9.75 -16.33 -2.53
N LEU A 194 8.98 -15.28 -2.79
CA LEU A 194 9.00 -14.05 -2.00
C LEU A 194 8.49 -14.29 -0.58
N ALA A 195 7.43 -15.08 -0.42
CA ALA A 195 6.87 -15.43 0.88
C ALA A 195 7.82 -16.32 1.69
N GLU A 196 8.45 -17.30 1.05
CA GLU A 196 9.43 -18.16 1.70
C GLU A 196 10.67 -17.36 2.16
N ALA A 197 11.14 -16.43 1.34
CA ALA A 197 12.24 -15.52 1.72
C ALA A 197 11.85 -14.64 2.92
N ALA A 198 10.63 -14.10 2.93
CA ALA A 198 10.11 -13.30 4.04
C ALA A 198 10.02 -14.12 5.34
N TRP A 199 9.51 -15.35 5.26
CA TRP A 199 9.45 -16.24 6.42
C TRP A 199 10.85 -16.54 6.97
N LYS A 200 11.80 -16.89 6.12
CA LYS A 200 13.19 -17.13 6.54
C LYS A 200 13.82 -15.90 7.20
N SER A 201 13.52 -14.71 6.70
CA SER A 201 14.06 -13.45 7.27
C SER A 201 13.64 -13.19 8.70
N ILE A 202 12.46 -13.66 9.13
CA ILE A 202 11.98 -13.48 10.50
C ILE A 202 12.24 -14.71 11.39
N SER A 203 12.35 -15.91 10.82
CA SER A 203 12.59 -17.14 11.56
C SER A 203 14.06 -17.36 11.95
N LEU A 204 15.01 -16.68 11.31
CA LEU A 204 16.45 -16.75 11.63
C LEU A 204 16.83 -16.11 12.97
N GLY A 205 15.91 -15.47 13.67
CA GLY A 205 16.14 -14.82 14.97
C GLY A 205 16.42 -15.78 16.13
N SER A 206 16.44 -17.09 15.94
CA SER A 206 16.95 -18.06 16.92
C SER A 206 18.48 -18.24 16.88
N VAL A 207 19.18 -17.61 15.94
CA VAL A 207 20.63 -17.58 15.94
C VAL A 207 21.08 -16.51 16.94
N SER A 208 21.55 -16.98 18.10
CA SER A 208 22.07 -16.21 19.21
C SER A 208 23.00 -15.07 18.75
N TYR A 209 22.59 -13.81 18.93
CA TYR A 209 23.42 -12.61 18.77
C TYR A 209 24.51 -12.50 19.86
N THR A 210 24.98 -13.62 20.42
CA THR A 210 25.95 -13.68 21.52
C THR A 210 27.40 -13.34 21.06
N HIS A 211 27.68 -13.16 19.77
CA HIS A 211 29.05 -12.97 19.30
C HIS A 211 29.39 -11.58 18.71
N LEU A 212 28.51 -10.58 18.78
CA LEU A 212 28.80 -9.24 18.24
C LEU A 212 28.99 -8.14 19.29
N ARG A 213 29.17 -8.48 20.57
CA ARG A 213 29.54 -7.53 21.64
C ARG A 213 30.94 -7.77 22.21
N ALA A 214 31.89 -8.13 21.40
CA ALA A 214 33.30 -8.18 21.81
C ALA A 214 34.17 -7.62 20.66
N HIS A 215 34.27 -6.29 20.59
CA HIS A 215 35.46 -5.51 20.24
C HIS A 215 35.13 -4.02 20.33
#